data_6a26ad0254f3630599747c3eddc17dad
#
_entry.id   6a26ad0254f3630599747c3eddc17dad
#
_cell.length_a   1.000
_cell.length_b   1.000
_cell.length_c   1.000
_cell.angle_alpha   90.00
_cell.angle_beta   90.00
_cell.angle_gamma   90.00
#
_symmetry.space_group_name_H-M   'P 1'
#
loop_
_entity.id
_entity.type
_entity.pdbx_description
1 polymer ?
#
loop_
_entity_poly.entity_id
_entity_poly.type
_entity_poly.pdbx_seq_one_letter_code
_entity_poly.pdbx_strand_id
1 'polypeptide(L)'
;MTIPVLPAVVTLAAAIVYQGTMFAVAFARSQHKVKAPATSGPEEFERVLRVQQNTLEQMMFFLPVFWLAALSSNTSVACLIGFIWVGARIAYGIGYWKAAKLRGPGFAISLLARAVLLVMAIVGLFN
;
A
#
# COMPACT_ATOMS: atom_id res chain seq x y z
N MET A 1 -17.39 -14.59 -17.98
CA MET A 1 -16.69 -13.36 -17.54
C MET A 1 -15.22 -13.65 -17.36
N THR A 2 -14.36 -12.89 -17.98
CA THR A 2 -12.91 -13.01 -17.81
C THR A 2 -12.38 -11.84 -16.99
N ILE A 3 -11.59 -12.16 -15.97
CA ILE A 3 -10.94 -11.13 -15.16
C ILE A 3 -9.63 -10.74 -15.86
N PRO A 4 -9.35 -9.44 -16.06
CA PRO A 4 -8.07 -9.05 -16.64
C PRO A 4 -6.92 -9.46 -15.70
N VAL A 5 -5.99 -10.26 -16.23
CA VAL A 5 -4.99 -10.94 -15.41
C VAL A 5 -4.01 -9.96 -14.77
N LEU A 6 -3.50 -9.00 -15.54
CA LEU A 6 -2.46 -8.10 -15.03
C LEU A 6 -2.95 -7.20 -13.88
N PRO A 7 -4.12 -6.55 -14.00
CA PRO A 7 -4.68 -5.83 -12.85
C PRO A 7 -4.95 -6.73 -11.65
N ALA A 8 -5.39 -7.97 -11.89
CA ALA A 8 -5.61 -8.93 -10.80
C ALA A 8 -4.29 -9.24 -10.08
N VAL A 9 -3.18 -9.40 -10.82
CA VAL A 9 -1.87 -9.65 -10.21
C VAL A 9 -1.43 -8.47 -9.35
N VAL A 10 -1.63 -7.23 -9.81
CA VAL A 10 -1.34 -6.03 -8.99
C VAL A 10 -2.16 -6.05 -7.69
N THR A 11 -3.44 -6.39 -7.80
CA THR A 11 -4.34 -6.47 -6.65
C THR A 11 -3.88 -7.52 -5.64
N LEU A 12 -3.50 -8.70 -6.14
CA LEU A 12 -2.98 -9.77 -5.27
C LEU A 12 -1.65 -9.36 -4.62
N ALA A 13 -0.77 -8.70 -5.37
CA ALA A 13 0.49 -8.20 -4.82
C ALA A 13 0.23 -7.20 -3.68
N ALA A 14 -0.71 -6.27 -3.86
CA ALA A 14 -1.09 -5.32 -2.83
C ALA A 14 -1.65 -6.04 -1.59
N ALA A 15 -2.51 -7.04 -1.80
CA ALA A 15 -3.08 -7.83 -0.70
C ALA A 15 -1.99 -8.57 0.08
N ILE A 16 -1.02 -9.16 -0.62
CA ILE A 16 0.10 -9.88 0.01
C ILE A 16 0.95 -8.93 0.84
N VAL A 17 1.24 -7.73 0.32
CA VAL A 17 2.00 -6.73 1.07
C VAL A 17 1.25 -6.33 2.34
N TYR A 18 -0.06 -6.08 2.24
CA TYR A 18 -0.86 -5.74 3.41
C TYR A 18 -0.88 -6.89 4.42
N GLN A 19 -1.04 -8.14 3.95
CA GLN A 19 -0.98 -9.31 4.84
C GLN A 19 0.37 -9.38 5.56
N GLY A 20 1.46 -9.04 4.86
CA GLY A 20 2.79 -8.96 5.46
C GLY A 20 2.86 -7.94 6.59
N THR A 21 2.22 -6.78 6.43
CA THR A 21 2.16 -5.78 7.52
C THR A 21 1.37 -6.28 8.72
N MET A 22 0.32 -7.06 8.49
CA MET A 22 -0.47 -7.66 9.58
C MET A 22 0.35 -8.69 10.36
N PHE A 23 1.10 -9.55 9.67
CA PHE A 23 2.01 -10.50 10.33
C PHE A 23 3.12 -9.77 11.10
N ALA A 24 3.65 -8.68 10.55
CA ALA A 24 4.65 -7.87 11.25
C ALA A 24 4.10 -7.31 12.57
N VAL A 25 2.86 -6.85 12.58
CA VAL A 25 2.20 -6.38 13.83
C VAL A 25 2.06 -7.53 14.83
N ALA A 26 1.60 -8.70 14.37
CA ALA A 26 1.43 -9.86 15.26
C ALA A 26 2.77 -10.27 15.88
N PHE A 27 3.83 -10.30 15.08
CA PHE A 27 5.18 -10.59 15.56
C PHE A 27 5.67 -9.53 16.55
N ALA A 28 5.47 -8.25 16.25
CA ALA A 28 5.89 -7.15 17.12
C ALA A 28 5.14 -7.18 18.46
N ARG A 29 3.85 -7.54 18.46
CA ARG A 29 3.08 -7.71 19.69
C ARG A 29 3.70 -8.79 20.59
N SER A 30 4.08 -9.91 19.99
CA SER A 30 4.74 -10.99 20.72
C SER A 30 6.09 -10.56 21.26
N GLN A 31 6.90 -9.90 20.41
CA GLN A 31 8.24 -9.46 20.76
C GLN A 31 8.26 -8.43 21.89
N HIS A 32 7.34 -7.47 21.84
CA HIS A 32 7.27 -6.35 22.79
C HIS A 32 6.23 -6.55 23.89
N LYS A 33 5.57 -7.70 23.92
CA LYS A 33 4.56 -8.06 24.95
C LYS A 33 3.42 -7.05 25.02
N VAL A 34 2.94 -6.58 23.86
CA VAL A 34 1.81 -5.67 23.77
C VAL A 34 0.58 -6.48 23.36
N LYS A 35 -0.33 -6.72 24.31
CA LYS A 35 -1.54 -7.49 24.03
C LYS A 35 -2.58 -6.67 23.28
N ALA A 36 -3.22 -7.28 22.28
CA ALA A 36 -4.34 -6.66 21.61
C ALA A 36 -5.47 -6.43 22.61
N PRO A 37 -6.24 -5.35 22.48
CA PRO A 37 -6.26 -4.34 21.43
C PRO A 37 -5.35 -3.12 21.66
N ALA A 38 -4.42 -3.19 22.60
CA ALA A 38 -3.55 -2.06 22.92
C ALA A 38 -2.78 -1.58 21.69
N THR A 39 -2.68 -0.27 21.52
CA THR A 39 -2.00 0.35 20.39
C THR A 39 -0.76 1.15 20.80
N SER A 40 -0.52 1.25 22.12
CA SER A 40 0.64 1.94 22.68
C SER A 40 1.65 0.95 23.22
N GLY A 41 2.92 1.27 23.09
CA GLY A 41 4.01 0.43 23.56
C GLY A 41 5.35 1.03 23.21
N PRO A 42 6.43 0.21 23.17
CA PRO A 42 7.71 0.70 22.71
C PRO A 42 7.63 1.31 21.32
N GLU A 43 8.52 2.26 21.03
CA GLU A 43 8.52 2.98 19.76
C GLU A 43 8.62 2.05 18.56
N GLU A 44 9.43 0.99 18.65
CA GLU A 44 9.54 0.00 17.57
C GLU A 44 8.20 -0.67 17.26
N PHE A 45 7.42 -1.01 18.28
CA PHE A 45 6.09 -1.58 18.09
C PHE A 45 5.15 -0.58 17.43
N GLU A 46 5.16 0.67 17.89
CA GLU A 46 4.24 1.69 17.35
C GLU A 46 4.55 1.99 15.89
N ARG A 47 5.83 1.95 15.49
CA ARG A 47 6.19 2.12 14.07
C ARG A 47 5.65 0.97 13.21
N VAL A 48 5.75 -0.27 13.67
CA VAL A 48 5.21 -1.43 12.95
C VAL A 48 3.69 -1.33 12.81
N LEU A 49 3.00 -0.95 13.88
CA LEU A 49 1.56 -0.76 13.87
C LEU A 49 1.18 0.37 12.89
N ARG A 50 1.92 1.47 12.89
CA ARG A 50 1.64 2.61 12.01
C ARG A 50 1.81 2.26 10.53
N VAL A 51 2.78 1.42 10.19
CA VAL A 51 2.94 0.94 8.81
C VAL A 51 1.70 0.19 8.35
N GLN A 52 1.18 -0.71 9.17
CA GLN A 52 -0.03 -1.47 8.86
C GLN A 52 -1.25 -0.56 8.71
N GLN A 53 -1.46 0.35 9.64
CA GLN A 53 -2.59 1.29 9.60
C GLN A 53 -2.51 2.20 8.37
N ASN A 54 -1.36 2.79 8.09
CA ASN A 54 -1.20 3.68 6.95
C ASN A 54 -1.36 2.93 5.62
N THR A 55 -0.89 1.69 5.55
CA THR A 55 -1.06 0.87 4.34
C THR A 55 -2.54 0.57 4.10
N LEU A 56 -3.30 0.25 5.15
CA LEU A 56 -4.74 0.04 5.02
C LEU A 56 -5.45 1.31 4.54
N GLU A 57 -5.14 2.46 5.14
CA GLU A 57 -5.71 3.74 4.75
C GLU A 57 -5.47 4.03 3.26
N GLN A 58 -4.26 3.78 2.80
CA GLN A 58 -3.90 4.00 1.39
C GLN A 58 -4.56 3.00 0.45
N MET A 59 -4.71 1.74 0.86
CA MET A 59 -5.36 0.73 0.03
C MET A 59 -6.83 1.05 -0.23
N MET A 60 -7.51 1.68 0.72
CA MET A 60 -8.90 2.12 0.54
C MET A 60 -9.04 3.11 -0.62
N PHE A 61 -8.04 3.91 -0.86
CA PHE A 61 -8.00 4.82 -2.00
C PHE A 61 -7.42 4.12 -3.25
N PHE A 62 -6.31 3.42 -3.09
CA PHE A 62 -5.54 2.86 -4.20
C PHE A 62 -6.35 1.86 -5.03
N LEU A 63 -6.97 0.88 -4.39
CA LEU A 63 -7.61 -0.22 -5.13
C LEU A 63 -8.75 0.24 -6.05
N PRO A 64 -9.74 1.03 -5.58
CA PRO A 64 -10.79 1.50 -6.48
C PRO A 64 -10.26 2.37 -7.61
N VAL A 65 -9.35 3.29 -7.30
CA VAL A 65 -8.79 4.22 -8.28
C VAL A 65 -7.93 3.47 -9.30
N PHE A 66 -7.13 2.51 -8.84
CA PHE A 66 -6.33 1.66 -9.72
C PHE A 66 -7.20 0.91 -10.73
N TRP A 67 -8.27 0.26 -10.26
CA TRP A 67 -9.16 -0.49 -11.15
C TRP A 67 -9.88 0.44 -12.14
N LEU A 68 -10.33 1.61 -11.71
CA LEU A 68 -10.91 2.57 -12.62
C LEU A 68 -9.90 3.00 -13.68
N ALA A 69 -8.68 3.31 -13.30
CA ALA A 69 -7.63 3.68 -14.25
C ALA A 69 -7.31 2.53 -15.21
N ALA A 70 -7.21 1.30 -14.70
CA ALA A 70 -6.88 0.13 -15.51
C ALA A 70 -7.96 -0.19 -16.54
N LEU A 71 -9.23 0.03 -16.20
CA LEU A 71 -10.35 -0.31 -17.07
C LEU A 71 -10.76 0.84 -18.01
N SER A 72 -10.48 2.08 -17.65
CA SER A 72 -10.90 3.25 -18.44
C SER A 72 -9.76 3.93 -19.20
N SER A 73 -8.53 3.54 -18.97
CA SER A 73 -7.34 4.15 -19.57
C SER A 73 -6.41 3.06 -20.09
N ASN A 74 -5.11 3.37 -20.25
CA ASN A 74 -4.13 2.38 -20.69
C ASN A 74 -3.85 1.38 -19.56
N THR A 75 -4.31 0.15 -19.74
CA THR A 75 -4.19 -0.91 -18.71
C THR A 75 -2.75 -1.19 -18.35
N SER A 76 -1.84 -1.29 -19.34
CA SER A 76 -0.44 -1.59 -19.09
C SER A 76 0.25 -0.50 -18.27
N VAL A 77 -0.02 0.76 -18.60
CA VAL A 77 0.53 1.90 -17.84
C VAL A 77 -0.03 1.92 -16.42
N ALA A 78 -1.33 1.73 -16.27
CA ALA A 78 -1.95 1.68 -14.94
C ALA A 78 -1.35 0.57 -14.08
N CYS A 79 -1.12 -0.61 -14.66
CA CYS A 79 -0.51 -1.73 -13.94
C CYS A 79 0.94 -1.47 -13.57
N LEU A 80 1.73 -0.84 -14.45
CA LEU A 80 3.09 -0.43 -14.12
C LEU A 80 3.09 0.50 -12.91
N ILE A 81 2.22 1.50 -12.91
CA ILE A 81 2.12 2.45 -11.78
C ILE A 81 1.62 1.72 -10.53
N GLY A 82 0.71 0.77 -10.68
CA GLY A 82 0.25 -0.06 -9.58
C GLY A 82 1.37 -0.86 -8.94
N PHE A 83 2.25 -1.47 -9.73
CA PHE A 83 3.42 -2.17 -9.21
C PHE A 83 4.41 -1.21 -8.54
N ILE A 84 4.56 0.01 -9.08
CA ILE A 84 5.38 1.04 -8.42
C ILE A 84 4.81 1.38 -7.04
N TRP A 85 3.48 1.51 -6.93
CA TRP A 85 2.85 1.74 -5.63
C TRP A 85 3.13 0.59 -4.66
N VAL A 86 2.99 -0.66 -5.10
CA VAL A 86 3.26 -1.84 -4.26
C VAL A 86 4.71 -1.83 -3.77
N GLY A 87 5.67 -1.61 -4.68
CA GLY A 87 7.09 -1.51 -4.33
C GLY A 87 7.38 -0.36 -3.36
N ALA A 88 6.74 0.78 -3.58
CA ALA A 88 6.87 1.94 -2.69
C ALA A 88 6.34 1.65 -1.28
N ARG A 89 5.26 0.87 -1.16
CA ARG A 89 4.74 0.45 0.16
C ARG A 89 5.69 -0.47 0.88
N ILE A 90 6.35 -1.37 0.17
CA ILE A 90 7.39 -2.23 0.75
C ILE A 90 8.55 -1.36 1.26
N ALA A 91 9.03 -0.42 0.44
CA ALA A 91 10.10 0.49 0.83
C ALA A 91 9.71 1.37 2.02
N TYR A 92 8.48 1.88 2.02
CA TYR A 92 7.93 2.65 3.14
C TYR A 92 7.94 1.84 4.43
N GLY A 93 7.45 0.61 4.37
CA GLY A 93 7.36 -0.27 5.54
C GLY A 93 8.74 -0.58 6.11
N ILE A 94 9.65 -1.04 5.27
CA ILE A 94 11.01 -1.41 5.70
C ILE A 94 11.73 -0.17 6.26
N GLY A 95 11.63 0.97 5.60
CA GLY A 95 12.26 2.21 6.06
C GLY A 95 11.72 2.65 7.41
N TYR A 96 10.40 2.68 7.55
CA TYR A 96 9.76 3.13 8.79
C TYR A 96 10.07 2.19 9.96
N TRP A 97 10.13 0.87 9.71
CA TRP A 97 10.48 -0.11 10.75
C TRP A 97 11.89 0.15 11.29
N LYS A 98 12.82 0.57 10.44
CA LYS A 98 14.20 0.88 10.86
C LYS A 98 14.26 2.19 11.64
N ALA A 99 13.64 3.25 11.14
CA ALA A 99 13.59 4.56 11.79
C ALA A 99 12.50 5.41 11.17
N ALA A 100 11.80 6.21 11.99
CA ALA A 100 10.71 7.06 11.51
C ALA A 100 11.13 8.00 10.37
N LYS A 101 12.37 8.49 10.39
CA LYS A 101 12.89 9.41 9.37
C LYS A 101 13.06 8.76 7.98
N LEU A 102 13.09 7.42 7.92
CA LEU A 102 13.31 6.68 6.66
C LEU A 102 12.00 6.37 5.92
N ARG A 103 10.86 6.81 6.44
CA ARG A 103 9.54 6.59 5.82
C ARG A 103 9.30 7.44 4.57
N GLY A 104 10.03 8.58 4.42
CA GLY A 104 9.71 9.62 3.46
C GLY A 104 9.71 9.19 1.99
N PRO A 105 10.79 8.58 1.47
CA PRO A 105 10.85 8.23 0.05
C PRO A 105 9.74 7.28 -0.39
N GLY A 106 9.49 6.21 0.35
CA GLY A 106 8.42 5.26 0.03
C GLY A 106 7.05 5.90 0.10
N PHE A 107 6.81 6.74 1.11
CA PHE A 107 5.56 7.48 1.25
C PHE A 107 5.35 8.42 0.05
N ALA A 108 6.37 9.20 -0.33
CA ALA A 108 6.27 10.16 -1.42
C ALA A 108 5.98 9.48 -2.76
N ILE A 109 6.67 8.37 -3.05
CA ILE A 109 6.47 7.62 -4.29
C ILE A 109 5.07 7.01 -4.33
N SER A 110 4.60 6.43 -3.23
CA SER A 110 3.26 5.86 -3.18
C SER A 110 2.17 6.92 -3.32
N LEU A 111 2.37 8.10 -2.76
CA LEU A 111 1.46 9.23 -2.91
C LEU A 111 1.40 9.69 -4.37
N LEU A 112 2.56 9.83 -5.02
CA LEU A 112 2.65 10.24 -6.42
C LEU A 112 1.99 9.20 -7.34
N ALA A 113 2.24 7.92 -7.11
CA ALA A 113 1.63 6.85 -7.88
C ALA A 113 0.10 6.90 -7.80
N ARG A 114 -0.47 7.10 -6.60
CA ARG A 114 -1.92 7.25 -6.43
C ARG A 114 -2.46 8.47 -7.17
N ALA A 115 -1.73 9.58 -7.13
CA ALA A 115 -2.15 10.80 -7.81
C ALA A 115 -2.20 10.60 -9.32
N VAL A 116 -1.20 9.94 -9.90
CA VAL A 116 -1.16 9.64 -11.34
C VAL A 116 -2.33 8.72 -11.72
N LEU A 117 -2.60 7.69 -10.92
CA LEU A 117 -3.73 6.79 -11.19
C LEU A 117 -5.06 7.53 -11.11
N LEU A 118 -5.22 8.45 -10.17
CA LEU A 118 -6.42 9.26 -10.06
C LEU A 118 -6.64 10.11 -11.32
N VAL A 119 -5.60 10.77 -11.81
CA VAL A 119 -5.68 11.56 -13.05
C VAL A 119 -6.01 10.66 -14.23
N MET A 120 -5.37 9.49 -14.34
CA MET A 120 -5.68 8.53 -15.41
C MET A 120 -7.14 8.07 -15.36
N ALA A 121 -7.66 7.80 -14.17
CA ALA A 121 -9.06 7.39 -14.02
C ALA A 121 -10.02 8.49 -14.42
N ILE A 122 -9.78 9.72 -13.97
CA ILE A 122 -10.63 10.86 -14.31
C ILE A 122 -10.62 11.11 -15.83
N VAL A 123 -9.44 11.19 -16.41
CA VAL A 123 -9.31 11.43 -17.86
C VAL A 123 -9.94 10.28 -18.64
N GLY A 124 -9.72 9.04 -18.24
CA GLY A 124 -10.27 7.88 -18.93
C GLY A 124 -11.80 7.79 -18.87
N LEU A 125 -12.40 8.18 -17.73
CA LEU A 125 -13.84 8.11 -17.56
C LEU A 125 -14.60 9.23 -18.29
N PHE A 126 -14.01 10.41 -18.42
CA PHE A 126 -14.67 11.59 -18.96
C PHE A 126 -14.17 11.99 -20.36
N ASN A 127 -13.38 11.16 -20.99
CA ASN A 127 -12.83 11.39 -22.32
C ASN A 127 -13.42 10.40 -23.37
#